data_fff2496f6ceaa485a5ec1c263d0a0cef
#
_entry.id   fff2496f6ceaa485a5ec1c263d0a0cef
#
_cell.length_a   1.000
_cell.length_b   1.000
_cell.length_c   1.000
_cell.angle_alpha   90.00
_cell.angle_beta   90.00
_cell.angle_gamma   90.00
#
_symmetry.space_group_name_H-M   'P 1'
#
loop_
_entity.id
_entity.type
_entity.pdbx_description
1 polymer ?
#
loop_
_entity_poly.entity_id
_entity_poly.type
_entity_poly.pdbx_seq_one_letter_code
_entity_poly.pdbx_strand_id
1 'polypeptide(L)'
;MAAEDRVRWDEIYRTFARQPYPAPDPFLLEHTPIITTDTEYYALDLAGGMGQNGLWLAEQGYITDVMDISRVALYRARVEMTVRNLRNVNLLQVDIDTLDLHPYHYDIVCVFRYLRRDTLPAIRQAVKPGGRVIYESYNLEYLTHVPEFNTRFLLQHNELLDNFQGWEVVAHEEDEHITRLTAIRPEESESVVKARQEQYEQARQKADANTPEVEHKDDTFEW
;
A
#
# COMPACT_ATOMS: atom_id res chain seq x y z
N MET A 1 -7.33 -18.60 -5.77
CA MET A 1 -7.32 -17.51 -4.78
C MET A 1 -7.15 -16.17 -5.46
N ALA A 2 -6.00 -15.80 -6.03
CA ALA A 2 -5.83 -14.47 -6.65
C ALA A 2 -6.85 -14.10 -7.73
N ALA A 3 -7.17 -15.02 -8.63
CA ALA A 3 -8.17 -14.79 -9.68
C ALA A 3 -9.59 -14.59 -9.13
N GLU A 4 -9.95 -15.32 -8.10
CA GLU A 4 -11.25 -15.22 -7.42
C GLU A 4 -11.35 -13.90 -6.63
N ASP A 5 -10.29 -13.51 -5.91
CA ASP A 5 -10.24 -12.25 -5.19
C ASP A 5 -10.32 -11.06 -6.16
N ARG A 6 -9.62 -11.12 -7.29
CA ARG A 6 -9.73 -10.11 -8.33
C ARG A 6 -11.16 -9.96 -8.85
N VAL A 7 -11.82 -11.06 -9.20
CA VAL A 7 -13.21 -11.03 -9.69
C VAL A 7 -14.13 -10.42 -8.64
N ARG A 8 -13.99 -10.85 -7.39
CA ARG A 8 -14.78 -10.33 -6.26
C ARG A 8 -14.60 -8.81 -6.07
N TRP A 9 -13.35 -8.33 -6.05
CA TRP A 9 -13.07 -6.92 -5.89
C TRP A 9 -13.52 -6.11 -7.10
N ASP A 10 -13.34 -6.60 -8.33
CA ASP A 10 -13.87 -5.96 -9.53
C ASP A 10 -15.39 -5.79 -9.47
N GLU A 11 -16.12 -6.81 -8.97
CA GLU A 11 -17.56 -6.71 -8.78
C GLU A 11 -17.94 -5.67 -7.73
N ILE A 12 -17.26 -5.65 -6.58
CA ILE A 12 -17.45 -4.65 -5.54
C ILE A 12 -17.24 -3.23 -6.11
N TYR A 13 -16.12 -2.98 -6.79
CA TYR A 13 -15.82 -1.65 -7.33
C TYR A 13 -16.77 -1.23 -8.48
N ARG A 14 -17.37 -2.16 -9.22
CA ARG A 14 -18.44 -1.83 -10.17
C ARG A 14 -19.67 -1.22 -9.48
N THR A 15 -19.97 -1.62 -8.25
CA THR A 15 -21.10 -1.02 -7.49
C THR A 15 -20.86 0.46 -7.17
N PHE A 16 -19.60 0.89 -7.08
CA PHE A 16 -19.20 2.27 -6.84
C PHE A 16 -19.13 3.13 -8.11
N ALA A 17 -19.34 2.55 -9.29
CA ALA A 17 -19.11 3.23 -10.58
C ALA A 17 -19.87 4.55 -10.75
N ARG A 18 -21.04 4.69 -10.12
CA ARG A 18 -21.90 5.90 -10.18
C ARG A 18 -21.79 6.80 -8.95
N GLN A 19 -20.99 6.42 -7.97
CA GLN A 19 -20.79 7.22 -6.76
C GLN A 19 -19.73 8.32 -7.03
N PRO A 20 -19.80 9.45 -6.32
CA PRO A 20 -18.72 10.43 -6.32
C PRO A 20 -17.38 9.78 -6.01
N TYR A 21 -16.30 10.35 -6.55
CA TYR A 21 -14.97 9.90 -6.20
C TYR A 21 -14.71 10.15 -4.70
N PRO A 22 -14.19 9.17 -3.95
CA PRO A 22 -14.01 9.32 -2.51
C PRO A 22 -12.93 10.35 -2.18
N ALA A 23 -13.10 11.02 -1.05
CA ALA A 23 -12.03 11.83 -0.46
C ALA A 23 -10.91 10.94 0.08
N PRO A 24 -9.67 11.44 0.18
CA PRO A 24 -8.60 10.77 0.90
C PRO A 24 -8.94 10.64 2.39
N ASP A 25 -8.34 9.66 3.03
CA ASP A 25 -8.59 9.38 4.44
C ASP A 25 -8.06 10.51 5.34
N PRO A 26 -8.86 11.03 6.31
CA PRO A 26 -8.42 12.10 7.20
C PRO A 26 -7.17 11.76 8.01
N PHE A 27 -7.01 10.50 8.42
CA PHE A 27 -5.83 10.06 9.16
C PHE A 27 -4.55 10.15 8.31
N LEU A 28 -4.66 9.86 6.99
CA LEU A 28 -3.54 10.09 6.06
C LEU A 28 -3.18 11.57 5.97
N LEU A 29 -4.18 12.45 5.83
CA LEU A 29 -3.96 13.89 5.70
C LEU A 29 -3.20 14.45 6.91
N GLU A 30 -3.63 14.05 8.11
CA GLU A 30 -3.05 14.50 9.37
C GLU A 30 -1.60 14.07 9.55
N HIS A 31 -1.26 12.86 9.11
CA HIS A 31 0.03 12.23 9.41
C HIS A 31 1.03 12.27 8.24
N THR A 32 0.66 12.86 7.10
CA THR A 32 1.58 13.03 5.97
C THR A 32 2.48 14.25 6.19
N PRO A 33 3.82 14.10 6.16
CA PRO A 33 4.74 15.22 6.31
C PRO A 33 4.71 16.12 5.08
N ILE A 34 4.93 17.41 5.30
CA ILE A 34 5.08 18.38 4.23
C ILE A 34 6.47 18.19 3.60
N ILE A 35 6.53 18.09 2.28
CA ILE A 35 7.78 18.07 1.53
C ILE A 35 8.39 19.47 1.57
N THR A 36 9.62 19.55 2.07
CA THR A 36 10.34 20.84 2.24
C THR A 36 11.64 20.93 1.45
N THR A 37 11.97 19.89 0.68
CA THR A 37 13.21 19.82 -0.10
C THR A 37 12.92 19.53 -1.57
N ASP A 38 13.90 19.78 -2.45
CA ASP A 38 13.80 19.48 -3.88
C ASP A 38 14.15 18.02 -4.23
N THR A 39 14.31 17.15 -3.23
CA THR A 39 14.55 15.72 -3.45
C THR A 39 13.26 15.00 -3.80
N GLU A 40 13.37 13.91 -4.56
CA GLU A 40 12.23 13.06 -4.86
C GLU A 40 11.81 12.24 -3.63
N TYR A 41 10.53 12.28 -3.32
CA TYR A 41 9.89 11.47 -2.28
C TYR A 41 8.95 10.47 -2.91
N TYR A 42 9.00 9.23 -2.43
CA TYR A 42 8.22 8.11 -2.97
C TYR A 42 7.17 7.65 -1.95
N ALA A 43 5.97 7.41 -2.43
CA ALA A 43 4.88 6.89 -1.61
C ALA A 43 4.26 5.63 -2.22
N LEU A 44 3.79 4.74 -1.37
CA LEU A 44 3.02 3.55 -1.75
C LEU A 44 1.64 3.62 -1.12
N ASP A 45 0.60 3.52 -1.93
CA ASP A 45 -0.79 3.25 -1.52
C ASP A 45 -1.07 1.76 -1.78
N LEU A 46 -0.88 0.93 -0.75
CA LEU A 46 -0.98 -0.52 -0.86
C LEU A 46 -2.42 -0.98 -0.64
N ALA A 47 -2.96 -1.79 -1.56
CA ALA A 47 -4.38 -2.10 -1.66
C ALA A 47 -5.22 -0.81 -1.77
N GLY A 48 -4.73 0.14 -2.57
CA GLY A 48 -5.24 1.52 -2.64
C GLY A 48 -6.62 1.64 -3.29
N GLY A 49 -7.17 0.57 -3.84
CA GLY A 49 -8.48 0.56 -4.46
C GLY A 49 -8.59 1.57 -5.59
N MET A 50 -9.50 2.53 -5.45
CA MET A 50 -9.67 3.60 -6.43
C MET A 50 -8.58 4.67 -6.36
N GLY A 51 -7.61 4.56 -5.44
CA GLY A 51 -6.42 5.41 -5.39
C GLY A 51 -6.63 6.78 -4.74
N GLN A 52 -7.72 6.99 -3.99
CA GLN A 52 -8.01 8.30 -3.39
C GLN A 52 -6.87 8.82 -2.50
N ASN A 53 -6.22 7.92 -1.76
CA ASN A 53 -5.09 8.24 -0.90
C ASN A 53 -3.82 8.49 -1.72
N GLY A 54 -3.51 7.58 -2.64
CA GLY A 54 -2.33 7.71 -3.50
C GLY A 54 -2.36 8.92 -4.42
N LEU A 55 -3.52 9.25 -5.02
CA LEU A 55 -3.65 10.45 -5.84
C LEU A 55 -3.49 11.73 -5.01
N TRP A 56 -3.99 11.74 -3.77
CA TRP A 56 -3.77 12.87 -2.88
C TRP A 56 -2.29 13.00 -2.49
N LEU A 57 -1.59 11.90 -2.20
CA LEU A 57 -0.13 11.93 -1.95
C LEU A 57 0.63 12.50 -3.15
N ALA A 58 0.22 12.17 -4.36
CA ALA A 58 0.81 12.73 -5.57
C ALA A 58 0.57 14.24 -5.71
N GLU A 59 -0.59 14.75 -5.30
CA GLU A 59 -0.87 16.20 -5.20
C GLU A 59 0.03 16.89 -4.17
N GLN A 60 0.47 16.18 -3.12
CA GLN A 60 1.43 16.69 -2.15
C GLN A 60 2.89 16.65 -2.66
N GLY A 61 3.14 16.13 -3.86
CA GLY A 61 4.45 16.10 -4.50
C GLY A 61 5.18 14.77 -4.44
N TYR A 62 4.59 13.71 -3.85
CA TYR A 62 5.18 12.37 -3.87
C TYR A 62 5.10 11.74 -5.25
N ILE A 63 6.11 10.98 -5.65
CA ILE A 63 6.00 10.00 -6.74
C ILE A 63 5.32 8.78 -6.13
N THR A 64 4.10 8.47 -6.58
CA THR A 64 3.23 7.55 -5.87
C THR A 64 2.93 6.30 -6.69
N ASP A 65 3.14 5.15 -6.08
CA ASP A 65 2.67 3.87 -6.58
C ASP A 65 1.33 3.54 -5.91
N VAL A 66 0.29 3.30 -6.70
CA VAL A 66 -1.00 2.78 -6.24
C VAL A 66 -1.11 1.34 -6.69
N MET A 67 -1.11 0.43 -5.73
CA MET A 67 -1.16 -1.00 -5.97
C MET A 67 -2.50 -1.58 -5.56
N ASP A 68 -3.18 -2.29 -6.45
CA ASP A 68 -4.42 -3.01 -6.14
C ASP A 68 -4.61 -4.22 -7.07
N ILE A 69 -5.36 -5.21 -6.63
CA ILE A 69 -5.70 -6.38 -7.45
C ILE A 69 -6.81 -6.08 -8.45
N SER A 70 -7.69 -5.10 -8.15
CA SER A 70 -8.86 -4.75 -8.97
C SER A 70 -8.50 -3.83 -10.11
N ARG A 71 -8.66 -4.34 -11.32
CA ARG A 71 -8.54 -3.53 -12.54
C ARG A 71 -9.62 -2.45 -12.64
N VAL A 72 -10.82 -2.73 -12.14
CA VAL A 72 -11.94 -1.78 -12.14
C VAL A 72 -11.64 -0.59 -11.23
N ALA A 73 -11.07 -0.84 -10.06
CA ALA A 73 -10.64 0.21 -9.14
C ALA A 73 -9.55 1.09 -9.76
N LEU A 74 -8.50 0.47 -10.28
CA LEU A 74 -7.39 1.20 -10.93
C LEU A 74 -7.82 1.97 -12.17
N TYR A 75 -8.81 1.47 -12.92
CA TYR A 75 -9.39 2.23 -14.03
C TYR A 75 -10.05 3.54 -13.53
N ARG A 76 -10.77 3.51 -12.42
CA ARG A 76 -11.31 4.72 -11.81
C ARG A 76 -10.22 5.67 -11.32
N ALA A 77 -9.17 5.14 -10.69
CA ALA A 77 -7.99 5.92 -10.31
C ALA A 77 -7.37 6.61 -11.54
N ARG A 78 -7.25 5.91 -12.67
CA ARG A 78 -6.71 6.46 -13.93
C ARG A 78 -7.56 7.62 -14.47
N VAL A 79 -8.88 7.48 -14.45
CA VAL A 79 -9.78 8.55 -14.88
C VAL A 79 -9.58 9.78 -14.01
N GLU A 80 -9.58 9.62 -12.69
CA GLU A 80 -9.41 10.71 -11.74
C GLU A 80 -8.01 11.34 -11.84
N MET A 81 -6.96 10.53 -11.97
CA MET A 81 -5.59 10.99 -12.23
C MET A 81 -5.53 11.91 -13.46
N THR A 82 -6.27 11.57 -14.51
CA THR A 82 -6.34 12.36 -15.75
C THR A 82 -7.08 13.68 -15.51
N VAL A 83 -8.20 13.64 -14.77
CA VAL A 83 -8.98 14.85 -14.42
C VAL A 83 -8.14 15.83 -13.60
N ARG A 84 -7.33 15.33 -12.65
CA ARG A 84 -6.43 16.14 -11.82
C ARG A 84 -5.11 16.50 -12.51
N ASN A 85 -4.86 15.99 -13.74
CA ASN A 85 -3.63 16.18 -14.50
C ASN A 85 -2.35 15.74 -13.73
N LEU A 86 -2.45 14.66 -12.96
CA LEU A 86 -1.31 14.09 -12.23
C LEU A 86 -0.41 13.29 -13.18
N ARG A 87 0.92 13.44 -13.02
CA ARG A 87 1.93 12.77 -13.83
C ARG A 87 2.90 11.90 -13.02
N ASN A 88 2.84 12.01 -11.72
CA ASN A 88 3.69 11.38 -10.72
C ASN A 88 2.98 10.21 -10.02
N VAL A 89 2.12 9.49 -10.74
CA VAL A 89 1.39 8.32 -10.22
C VAL A 89 1.60 7.13 -11.16
N ASN A 90 1.97 5.99 -10.58
CA ASN A 90 1.97 4.69 -11.22
C ASN A 90 0.80 3.87 -10.70
N LEU A 91 -0.04 3.36 -11.59
CA LEU A 91 -1.15 2.48 -11.25
C LEU A 91 -0.75 1.05 -11.58
N LEU A 92 -0.60 0.21 -10.57
CA LEU A 92 -0.03 -1.13 -10.68
C LEU A 92 -1.07 -2.18 -10.28
N GLN A 93 -1.50 -2.99 -11.25
CA GLN A 93 -2.33 -4.14 -10.96
C GLN A 93 -1.46 -5.27 -10.46
N VAL A 94 -1.56 -5.60 -9.18
CA VAL A 94 -0.74 -6.63 -8.54
C VAL A 94 -1.56 -7.54 -7.64
N ASP A 95 -1.14 -8.78 -7.55
CA ASP A 95 -1.57 -9.67 -6.48
C ASP A 95 -0.64 -9.48 -5.28
N ILE A 96 -1.17 -8.86 -4.23
CA ILE A 96 -0.38 -8.54 -3.03
C ILE A 96 0.13 -9.80 -2.32
N ASP A 97 -0.50 -10.96 -2.56
CA ASP A 97 -0.05 -12.26 -2.00
C ASP A 97 1.31 -12.71 -2.54
N THR A 98 1.67 -12.25 -3.72
CA THR A 98 2.95 -12.58 -4.38
C THR A 98 3.84 -11.35 -4.55
N LEU A 99 3.50 -10.26 -3.84
CA LEU A 99 4.16 -8.98 -4.00
C LEU A 99 5.57 -9.02 -3.39
N ASP A 100 6.54 -8.63 -4.21
CA ASP A 100 7.91 -8.35 -3.81
C ASP A 100 8.13 -6.82 -3.82
N LEU A 101 8.17 -6.22 -2.63
CA LEU A 101 8.40 -4.79 -2.46
C LEU A 101 9.89 -4.52 -2.36
N HIS A 102 10.38 -3.58 -3.18
CA HIS A 102 11.77 -3.13 -3.11
C HIS A 102 12.07 -2.55 -1.71
N PRO A 103 13.12 -3.06 -1.01
CA PRO A 103 13.46 -2.58 0.32
C PRO A 103 13.93 -1.12 0.29
N TYR A 104 13.57 -0.37 1.32
CA TYR A 104 13.99 1.02 1.51
C TYR A 104 13.67 1.94 0.32
N HIS A 105 12.52 1.75 -0.30
CA HIS A 105 12.15 2.51 -1.48
C HIS A 105 11.21 3.68 -1.16
N TYR A 106 10.29 3.50 -0.23
CA TYR A 106 9.24 4.46 0.04
C TYR A 106 9.50 5.31 1.28
N ASP A 107 9.27 6.61 1.17
CA ASP A 107 9.25 7.56 2.28
C ASP A 107 7.93 7.42 3.08
N ILE A 108 6.84 7.05 2.38
CA ILE A 108 5.55 6.72 2.98
C ILE A 108 5.04 5.41 2.39
N VAL A 109 4.58 4.51 3.27
CA VAL A 109 3.69 3.41 2.89
C VAL A 109 2.38 3.59 3.63
N CYS A 110 1.27 3.78 2.89
CA CYS A 110 -0.06 3.83 3.49
C CYS A 110 -0.87 2.58 3.14
N VAL A 111 -1.63 2.10 4.11
CA VAL A 111 -2.49 0.91 4.01
C VAL A 111 -3.81 1.19 4.70
N PHE A 112 -4.91 1.16 3.94
CA PHE A 112 -6.24 1.47 4.47
C PHE A 112 -7.23 0.35 4.18
N ARG A 113 -7.91 -0.14 5.23
CA ARG A 113 -8.95 -1.19 5.15
C ARG A 113 -8.46 -2.50 4.52
N TYR A 114 -7.18 -2.79 4.68
CA TYR A 114 -6.55 -4.01 4.20
C TYR A 114 -5.71 -4.64 5.31
N LEU A 115 -5.80 -5.95 5.50
CA LEU A 115 -4.96 -6.70 6.42
C LEU A 115 -4.61 -8.06 5.84
N ARG A 116 -3.31 -8.24 5.61
CA ARG A 116 -2.69 -9.55 5.41
C ARG A 116 -1.41 -9.60 6.23
N ARG A 117 -1.37 -10.49 7.17
CA ARG A 117 -0.25 -10.61 8.11
C ARG A 117 1.06 -10.96 7.41
N ASP A 118 0.97 -11.79 6.36
CA ASP A 118 2.12 -12.22 5.56
C ASP A 118 2.79 -11.05 4.80
N THR A 119 2.07 -9.95 4.58
CA THR A 119 2.62 -8.76 3.89
C THR A 119 3.30 -7.77 4.83
N LEU A 120 3.04 -7.83 6.14
CA LEU A 120 3.58 -6.88 7.12
C LEU A 120 5.11 -6.81 7.13
N PRO A 121 5.86 -7.93 7.04
CA PRO A 121 7.33 -7.87 6.93
C PRO A 121 7.81 -7.14 5.67
N ALA A 122 7.17 -7.34 4.52
CA ALA A 122 7.49 -6.67 3.28
C ALA A 122 7.21 -5.17 3.36
N ILE A 123 6.07 -4.78 3.96
CA ILE A 123 5.72 -3.38 4.23
C ILE A 123 6.80 -2.71 5.08
N ARG A 124 7.19 -3.35 6.20
CA ARG A 124 8.27 -2.82 7.06
C ARG A 124 9.59 -2.63 6.30
N GLN A 125 9.91 -3.57 5.43
CA GLN A 125 11.16 -3.53 4.66
C GLN A 125 11.14 -2.46 3.57
N ALA A 126 9.98 -2.19 2.97
CA ALA A 126 9.82 -1.23 1.89
C ALA A 126 9.98 0.23 2.34
N VAL A 127 9.69 0.54 3.60
CA VAL A 127 9.84 1.90 4.14
C VAL A 127 11.32 2.23 4.33
N LYS A 128 11.76 3.41 3.84
CA LYS A 128 13.12 3.94 4.07
C LYS A 128 13.38 4.20 5.56
N PRO A 129 14.65 4.18 6.04
CA PRO A 129 15.02 4.81 7.30
C PRO A 129 14.54 6.27 7.35
N GLY A 130 13.97 6.71 8.47
CA GLY A 130 13.31 8.02 8.59
C GLY A 130 11.94 8.13 7.90
N GLY A 131 11.59 7.17 7.04
CA GLY A 131 10.26 7.08 6.43
C GLY A 131 9.21 6.54 7.39
N ARG A 132 7.95 6.54 6.97
CA ARG A 132 6.83 6.16 7.84
C ARG A 132 5.84 5.20 7.22
N VAL A 133 5.18 4.43 8.06
CA VAL A 133 3.96 3.72 7.75
C VAL A 133 2.76 4.50 8.29
N ILE A 134 1.67 4.56 7.53
CA ILE A 134 0.36 5.08 7.95
C ILE A 134 -0.64 3.96 7.69
N TYR A 135 -1.11 3.33 8.75
CA TYR A 135 -1.92 2.12 8.66
C TYR A 135 -3.26 2.31 9.36
N GLU A 136 -4.34 1.93 8.70
CA GLU A 136 -5.67 1.88 9.29
C GLU A 136 -6.39 0.63 8.82
N SER A 137 -6.96 -0.15 9.75
CA SER A 137 -7.82 -1.29 9.40
C SER A 137 -8.83 -1.58 10.49
N TYR A 138 -9.79 -2.44 10.16
CA TYR A 138 -10.78 -2.90 11.14
C TYR A 138 -10.14 -3.79 12.20
N ASN A 139 -10.62 -3.65 13.44
CA ASN A 139 -10.27 -4.51 14.56
C ASN A 139 -11.44 -5.45 14.94
N LEU A 140 -11.25 -6.28 15.95
CA LEU A 140 -12.24 -7.28 16.36
C LEU A 140 -13.60 -6.69 16.76
N GLU A 141 -13.64 -5.45 17.27
CA GLU A 141 -14.88 -4.78 17.63
C GLU A 141 -15.79 -4.52 16.43
N TYR A 142 -15.26 -4.59 15.20
CA TYR A 142 -16.05 -4.52 13.97
C TYR A 142 -17.12 -5.61 13.89
N LEU A 143 -16.94 -6.74 14.60
CA LEU A 143 -17.94 -7.80 14.68
C LEU A 143 -19.23 -7.36 15.37
N THR A 144 -19.23 -6.29 16.15
CA THR A 144 -20.45 -5.70 16.72
C THR A 144 -21.35 -5.10 15.64
N HIS A 145 -20.76 -4.68 14.50
CA HIS A 145 -21.44 -4.10 13.36
C HIS A 145 -21.74 -5.12 12.27
N VAL A 146 -20.78 -6.03 12.02
CA VAL A 146 -20.86 -7.07 11.00
C VAL A 146 -20.46 -8.42 11.61
N PRO A 147 -21.38 -9.12 12.32
CA PRO A 147 -21.08 -10.35 13.05
C PRO A 147 -20.45 -11.48 12.20
N GLU A 148 -20.79 -11.54 10.91
CA GLU A 148 -20.31 -12.55 9.98
C GLU A 148 -18.98 -12.18 9.30
N PHE A 149 -18.35 -11.07 9.69
CA PHE A 149 -17.09 -10.65 9.08
C PHE A 149 -15.98 -11.64 9.41
N ASN A 150 -15.12 -11.93 8.42
CA ASN A 150 -14.04 -12.91 8.60
C ASN A 150 -12.93 -12.32 9.49
N THR A 151 -12.77 -12.89 10.68
CA THR A 151 -11.83 -12.45 11.72
C THR A 151 -10.37 -12.44 11.30
N ARG A 152 -9.99 -13.21 10.27
CA ARG A 152 -8.63 -13.18 9.73
C ARG A 152 -8.22 -11.83 9.14
N PHE A 153 -9.19 -10.98 8.81
CA PHE A 153 -8.99 -9.62 8.29
C PHE A 153 -9.22 -8.54 9.34
N LEU A 154 -9.34 -8.94 10.62
CA LEU A 154 -9.49 -8.03 11.75
C LEU A 154 -8.22 -8.04 12.60
N LEU A 155 -7.77 -6.83 12.95
CA LEU A 155 -6.62 -6.63 13.84
C LEU A 155 -6.97 -7.07 15.26
N GLN A 156 -6.00 -7.73 15.89
CA GLN A 156 -6.01 -7.98 17.33
C GLN A 156 -5.60 -6.71 18.08
N HIS A 157 -5.90 -6.67 19.38
CA HIS A 157 -5.42 -5.59 20.25
C HIS A 157 -3.89 -5.47 20.21
N ASN A 158 -3.39 -4.25 20.03
CA ASN A 158 -1.97 -3.91 19.90
C ASN A 158 -1.24 -4.55 18.70
N GLU A 159 -1.92 -5.27 17.80
CA GLU A 159 -1.25 -6.01 16.75
C GLU A 159 -0.37 -5.14 15.84
N LEU A 160 -0.82 -3.91 15.52
CA LEU A 160 0.01 -2.99 14.74
C LEU A 160 1.24 -2.53 15.52
N LEU A 161 1.13 -2.24 16.82
CA LEU A 161 2.27 -1.88 17.66
C LEU A 161 3.30 -3.01 17.70
N ASP A 162 2.85 -4.24 17.87
CA ASP A 162 3.73 -5.41 17.92
C ASP A 162 4.46 -5.63 16.58
N ASN A 163 3.74 -5.45 15.47
CA ASN A 163 4.33 -5.59 14.14
C ASN A 163 5.31 -4.47 13.80
N PHE A 164 5.16 -3.27 14.34
CA PHE A 164 6.07 -2.14 14.15
C PHE A 164 6.95 -1.85 15.38
N GLN A 165 7.17 -2.85 16.22
CA GLN A 165 8.07 -2.73 17.38
C GLN A 165 9.45 -2.21 16.97
N GLY A 166 9.98 -1.27 17.77
CA GLY A 166 11.26 -0.61 17.53
C GLY A 166 11.18 0.62 16.61
N TRP A 167 9.99 0.94 16.08
CA TRP A 167 9.73 2.18 15.37
C TRP A 167 9.25 3.27 16.32
N GLU A 168 9.47 4.53 15.96
CA GLU A 168 8.93 5.68 16.70
C GLU A 168 7.42 5.80 16.40
N VAL A 169 6.59 5.56 17.40
CA VAL A 169 5.13 5.68 17.29
C VAL A 169 4.75 7.15 17.37
N VAL A 170 4.22 7.68 16.27
CA VAL A 170 3.71 9.07 16.19
C VAL A 170 2.26 9.14 16.66
N ALA A 171 1.45 8.16 16.24
CA ALA A 171 0.05 8.03 16.62
C ALA A 171 -0.33 6.54 16.69
N HIS A 172 -1.13 6.18 17.69
CA HIS A 172 -1.78 4.89 17.76
C HIS A 172 -3.14 5.07 18.42
N GLU A 173 -4.17 4.58 17.75
CA GLU A 173 -5.55 4.66 18.20
C GLU A 173 -6.21 3.30 17.98
N GLU A 174 -6.91 2.82 19.00
CA GLU A 174 -7.84 1.70 18.90
C GLU A 174 -9.21 2.21 19.31
N ASP A 175 -9.98 2.64 18.33
CA ASP A 175 -11.27 3.27 18.55
C ASP A 175 -12.38 2.39 17.96
N GLU A 176 -13.43 2.16 18.77
CA GLU A 176 -14.60 1.34 18.45
C GLU A 176 -14.25 0.11 17.58
N HIS A 177 -14.23 0.25 16.26
CA HIS A 177 -14.05 -0.84 15.30
C HIS A 177 -12.85 -0.65 14.36
N ILE A 178 -12.01 0.34 14.63
CA ILE A 178 -10.85 0.71 13.79
C ILE A 178 -9.60 0.81 14.66
N THR A 179 -8.49 0.29 14.14
CA THR A 179 -7.16 0.53 14.69
C THR A 179 -6.33 1.31 13.69
N ARG A 180 -5.65 2.35 14.18
CA ARG A 180 -4.77 3.25 13.42
C ARG A 180 -3.37 3.25 13.99
N LEU A 181 -2.38 3.35 13.12
CA LEU A 181 -0.98 3.52 13.50
C LEU A 181 -0.27 4.41 12.51
N THR A 182 0.47 5.39 13.03
CA THR A 182 1.55 6.05 12.30
C THR A 182 2.84 5.81 13.05
N ALA A 183 3.82 5.22 12.39
CA ALA A 183 5.12 4.95 12.97
C ALA A 183 6.25 5.29 11.99
N ILE A 184 7.33 5.86 12.52
CA ILE A 184 8.53 6.25 11.76
C ILE A 184 9.60 5.19 11.95
N ARG A 185 10.16 4.71 10.84
CA ARG A 185 11.28 3.78 10.87
C ARG A 185 12.52 4.48 11.44
N PRO A 186 13.26 3.86 12.37
CA PRO A 186 14.52 4.39 12.86
C PRO A 186 15.51 4.66 11.72
N GLU A 187 16.34 5.70 11.90
CA GLU A 187 17.45 5.99 11.01
C GLU A 187 18.46 4.83 11.01
N GLU A 188 19.00 4.52 9.84
CA GLU A 188 20.07 3.56 9.65
C GLU A 188 21.22 4.23 8.88
N SER A 189 22.46 3.77 9.05
CA SER A 189 23.56 4.33 8.28
C SER A 189 23.42 4.00 6.80
N GLU A 190 23.84 4.92 5.94
CA GLU A 190 23.80 4.73 4.47
C GLU A 190 24.48 3.43 4.02
N SER A 191 25.57 3.03 4.69
CA SER A 191 26.27 1.79 4.39
C SER A 191 25.42 0.55 4.64
N VAL A 192 24.59 0.55 5.69
CA VAL A 192 23.66 -0.55 6.02
C VAL A 192 22.54 -0.59 5.00
N VAL A 193 21.95 0.55 4.68
CA VAL A 193 20.87 0.68 3.68
C VAL A 193 21.36 0.14 2.33
N LYS A 194 22.51 0.64 1.86
CA LYS A 194 23.11 0.23 0.59
C LYS A 194 23.39 -1.26 0.54
N ALA A 195 24.00 -1.82 1.60
CA ALA A 195 24.31 -3.25 1.66
C ALA A 195 23.05 -4.13 1.54
N ARG A 196 21.94 -3.72 2.18
CA ARG A 196 20.66 -4.46 2.09
C ARG A 196 19.99 -4.33 0.72
N GLN A 197 20.06 -3.17 0.09
CA GLN A 197 19.57 -2.98 -1.27
C GLN A 197 20.36 -3.84 -2.27
N GLU A 198 21.69 -3.85 -2.18
CA GLU A 198 22.55 -4.69 -3.00
C GLU A 198 22.25 -6.19 -2.81
N GLN A 199 22.01 -6.63 -1.58
CA GLN A 199 21.62 -8.02 -1.29
C GLN A 199 20.29 -8.41 -1.93
N TYR A 200 19.31 -7.50 -1.87
CA TYR A 200 18.01 -7.71 -2.51
C TYR A 200 18.14 -7.83 -4.03
N GLU A 201 18.86 -6.89 -4.67
CA GLU A 201 19.07 -6.91 -6.12
C GLU A 201 19.79 -8.21 -6.58
N GLN A 202 20.79 -8.65 -5.82
CA GLN A 202 21.49 -9.93 -6.11
C GLN A 202 20.55 -11.14 -5.94
N ALA A 203 19.70 -11.14 -4.92
CA ALA A 203 18.74 -12.21 -4.70
C ALA A 203 17.69 -12.25 -5.83
N ARG A 204 17.19 -11.09 -6.24
CA ARG A 204 16.24 -10.96 -7.34
C ARG A 204 16.82 -11.42 -8.67
N GLN A 205 18.03 -10.98 -9.03
CA GLN A 205 18.72 -11.44 -10.24
C GLN A 205 18.93 -12.97 -10.27
N LYS A 206 19.21 -13.59 -9.13
CA LYS A 206 19.32 -15.05 -9.02
C LYS A 206 17.96 -15.75 -9.20
N ALA A 207 16.89 -15.16 -8.68
CA ALA A 207 15.55 -15.70 -8.84
C ALA A 207 15.09 -15.62 -10.30
N ASP A 208 15.29 -14.47 -10.96
CA ASP A 208 14.96 -14.25 -12.37
C ASP A 208 15.74 -15.20 -13.30
N ALA A 209 17.04 -15.45 -13.00
CA ALA A 209 17.90 -16.35 -13.77
C ALA A 209 17.47 -17.84 -13.66
N ASN A 210 16.78 -18.20 -12.57
CA ASN A 210 16.28 -19.57 -12.34
C ASN A 210 14.81 -19.78 -12.78
N THR A 211 14.14 -18.73 -13.23
CA THR A 211 12.77 -18.82 -13.72
C THR A 211 12.81 -19.30 -15.18
N PRO A 212 12.20 -20.46 -15.52
CA PRO A 212 12.17 -20.91 -16.92
C PRO A 212 11.40 -19.90 -17.76
N GLU A 213 11.91 -19.57 -18.95
CA GLU A 213 11.22 -18.74 -19.93
C GLU A 213 9.80 -19.31 -20.17
N VAL A 214 8.81 -18.62 -19.63
CA VAL A 214 7.42 -18.87 -20.02
C VAL A 214 7.21 -18.15 -21.34
N GLU A 215 7.04 -18.89 -22.46
CA GLU A 215 6.61 -18.30 -23.72
C GLU A 215 5.33 -17.47 -23.47
N HIS A 216 5.49 -16.16 -23.42
CA HIS A 216 4.36 -15.25 -23.47
C HIS A 216 3.71 -15.39 -24.85
N LYS A 217 2.58 -16.10 -24.91
CA LYS A 217 1.65 -15.88 -26.01
C LYS A 217 1.18 -14.44 -25.89
N ASP A 218 1.48 -13.66 -26.93
CA ASP A 218 1.03 -12.28 -27.07
C ASP A 218 -0.50 -12.19 -26.94
N ASP A 219 -0.98 -11.98 -25.73
CA ASP A 219 -2.30 -11.42 -25.49
C ASP A 219 -2.15 -9.88 -25.58
N THR A 220 -2.00 -9.38 -26.81
CA THR A 220 -2.18 -7.96 -27.11
C THR A 220 -3.64 -7.61 -26.87
N PHE A 221 -3.96 -7.21 -25.64
CA PHE A 221 -5.25 -6.57 -25.36
C PHE A 221 -5.17 -5.10 -25.77
N GLU A 222 -5.84 -4.78 -26.87
CA GLU A 222 -6.18 -3.40 -27.20
C GLU A 222 -7.14 -2.83 -26.14
N TRP A 223 -6.86 -1.60 -25.70
CA TRP A 223 -7.59 -0.85 -24.66
C TRP A 223 -8.85 -0.17 -25.22
#